data_ea4248317115dfe87102e8b446ce17b3
#
_entry.id   ea4248317115dfe87102e8b446ce17b3
#
_cell.length_a   1.000
_cell.length_b   1.000
_cell.length_c   1.000
_cell.angle_alpha   90.00
_cell.angle_beta   90.00
_cell.angle_gamma   90.00
#
_symmetry.space_group_name_H-M   'P 1'
#
loop_
_entity.id
_entity.type
_entity.pdbx_description
1 polymer ?
#
loop_
_entity_poly.entity_id
_entity_poly.type
_entity_poly.pdbx_seq_one_letter_code
_entity_poly.pdbx_strand_id
1 'polypeptide(L)'
;MQQATRQELKEIKGTVRQVLQDHPPTRADDNALYYHVCKHHARQIGVDLHALHFSTVFLGNPLKFPKYESVVRLRRMEQRANPDLLDPVAAANRAKKERDMVELARRGGLPQ
;
A
#
# COMPACT_ATOMS: atom_id res chain seq x y z
N MET A 1 -1.61 23.29 -0.69
CA MET A 1 -1.41 21.89 -1.07
C MET A 1 -2.59 21.42 -1.91
N GLN A 2 -2.35 21.00 -3.12
CA GLN A 2 -3.42 20.51 -3.95
C GLN A 2 -3.77 19.07 -3.54
N GLN A 3 -5.04 18.83 -3.30
CA GLN A 3 -5.52 17.47 -3.08
C GLN A 3 -5.63 16.76 -4.44
N ALA A 4 -5.39 15.45 -4.45
CA ALA A 4 -5.58 14.64 -5.63
C ALA A 4 -7.05 14.66 -6.05
N THR A 5 -7.31 14.77 -7.35
CA THR A 5 -8.66 14.68 -7.89
C THR A 5 -9.20 13.26 -7.77
N ARG A 6 -10.52 13.08 -7.91
CA ARG A 6 -11.13 11.74 -7.93
C ARG A 6 -10.54 10.86 -9.02
N GLN A 7 -10.27 11.43 -10.20
CA GLN A 7 -9.69 10.69 -11.30
C GLN A 7 -8.27 10.24 -10.99
N GLU A 8 -7.45 11.11 -10.42
CA GLU A 8 -6.09 10.78 -10.01
C GLU A 8 -6.07 9.67 -8.96
N LEU A 9 -6.93 9.76 -7.95
CA LEU A 9 -7.05 8.72 -6.92
C LEU A 9 -7.50 7.39 -7.51
N LYS A 10 -8.42 7.40 -8.47
CA LYS A 10 -8.89 6.19 -9.15
C LYS A 10 -7.77 5.52 -9.94
N GLU A 11 -6.94 6.30 -10.64
CA GLU A 11 -5.79 5.80 -11.37
C GLU A 11 -4.74 5.22 -10.44
N ILE A 12 -4.44 5.91 -9.34
CA ILE A 12 -3.50 5.43 -8.32
C ILE A 12 -4.01 4.12 -7.70
N LYS A 13 -5.30 4.03 -7.41
CA LYS A 13 -5.94 2.82 -6.86
C LYS A 13 -5.74 1.62 -7.79
N GLY A 14 -5.96 1.81 -9.09
CA GLY A 14 -5.72 0.77 -10.08
C GLY A 14 -4.27 0.33 -10.12
N THR A 15 -3.34 1.27 -10.05
CA THR A 15 -1.90 0.99 -10.02
C THR A 15 -1.51 0.24 -8.74
N VAL A 16 -2.00 0.66 -7.59
CA VAL A 16 -1.74 -0.02 -6.30
C VAL A 16 -2.21 -1.46 -6.36
N ARG A 17 -3.43 -1.70 -6.84
CA ARG A 17 -3.96 -3.06 -7.00
C ARG A 17 -3.06 -3.90 -7.88
N GLN A 18 -2.64 -3.36 -9.03
CA GLN A 18 -1.81 -4.07 -9.99
C GLN A 18 -0.45 -4.45 -9.37
N VAL A 19 0.18 -3.51 -8.67
CA VAL A 19 1.47 -3.76 -8.00
C VAL A 19 1.31 -4.84 -6.92
N LEU A 20 0.26 -4.78 -6.11
CA LEU A 20 0.01 -5.78 -5.09
C LEU A 20 -0.19 -7.18 -5.67
N GLN A 21 -0.81 -7.28 -6.85
CA GLN A 21 -0.99 -8.54 -7.56
C GLN A 21 0.31 -9.07 -8.14
N ASP A 22 1.06 -8.21 -8.82
CA ASP A 22 2.24 -8.60 -9.60
C ASP A 22 3.51 -8.73 -8.74
N HIS A 23 3.55 -8.06 -7.58
CA HIS A 23 4.72 -8.02 -6.70
C HIS A 23 4.31 -8.35 -5.27
N PRO A 24 4.08 -9.65 -4.95
CA PRO A 24 3.64 -10.05 -3.62
C PRO A 24 4.44 -9.49 -2.44
N PRO A 25 5.78 -9.30 -2.51
CA PRO A 25 6.52 -8.70 -1.41
C PRO A 25 6.05 -7.30 -1.01
N THR A 26 5.39 -6.56 -1.91
CA THR A 26 4.88 -5.22 -1.60
C THR A 26 3.68 -5.23 -0.66
N ARG A 27 3.06 -6.38 -0.46
CA ARG A 27 1.84 -6.51 0.36
C ARG A 27 2.07 -6.23 1.84
N ALA A 28 3.30 -6.38 2.31
CA ALA A 28 3.68 -6.12 3.68
C ALA A 28 4.78 -5.05 3.82
N ASP A 29 5.14 -4.38 2.72
CA ASP A 29 6.24 -3.40 2.70
C ASP A 29 5.79 -2.14 1.95
N ASP A 30 5.42 -1.11 2.70
CA ASP A 30 4.93 0.15 2.14
C ASP A 30 5.99 0.86 1.30
N ASN A 31 7.26 0.75 1.66
CA ASN A 31 8.34 1.39 0.91
C ASN A 31 8.53 0.72 -0.45
N ALA A 32 8.51 -0.62 -0.49
CA ALA A 32 8.58 -1.36 -1.73
C ALA A 32 7.37 -1.06 -2.62
N LEU A 33 6.18 -1.00 -2.03
CA LEU A 33 4.97 -0.65 -2.76
C LEU A 33 5.08 0.74 -3.39
N TYR A 34 5.49 1.72 -2.60
CA TYR A 34 5.64 3.09 -3.07
C TYR A 34 6.66 3.20 -4.21
N TYR A 35 7.78 2.49 -4.08
CA TYR A 35 8.79 2.42 -5.14
C TYR A 35 8.19 1.93 -6.47
N HIS A 36 7.46 0.82 -6.43
CA HIS A 36 6.83 0.25 -7.63
C HIS A 36 5.76 1.16 -8.22
N VAL A 37 4.99 1.81 -7.39
CA VAL A 37 3.97 2.77 -7.84
C VAL A 37 4.63 3.97 -8.53
N CYS A 38 5.68 4.51 -7.94
CA CYS A 38 6.45 5.61 -8.55
C CYS A 38 7.12 5.19 -9.85
N LYS A 39 7.65 3.97 -9.90
CA LYS A 39 8.25 3.42 -11.12
C LYS A 39 7.22 3.32 -12.25
N HIS A 40 6.03 2.87 -11.94
CA HIS A 40 4.93 2.80 -12.90
C HIS A 40 4.57 4.19 -13.42
N HIS A 41 4.43 5.16 -12.52
CA HIS A 41 4.13 6.55 -12.89
C HIS A 41 5.23 7.14 -13.78
N ALA A 42 6.49 6.94 -13.42
CA ALA A 42 7.62 7.42 -14.20
C ALA A 42 7.62 6.88 -15.62
N ARG A 43 7.29 5.60 -15.80
CA ARG A 43 7.16 5.00 -17.14
C ARG A 43 6.04 5.64 -17.94
N GLN A 44 4.92 5.94 -17.31
CA GLN A 44 3.78 6.57 -17.99
C GLN A 44 4.11 7.97 -18.50
N ILE A 45 4.91 8.72 -17.76
CA ILE A 45 5.30 10.09 -18.14
C ILE A 45 6.63 10.14 -18.92
N GLY A 46 7.26 8.98 -19.15
CA GLY A 46 8.47 8.90 -19.97
C GLY A 46 9.74 9.40 -19.29
N VAL A 47 9.84 9.29 -17.96
CA VAL A 47 11.05 9.70 -17.22
C VAL A 47 11.70 8.51 -16.54
N ASP A 48 13.03 8.63 -16.27
CA ASP A 48 13.76 7.64 -15.51
C ASP A 48 13.70 8.00 -14.01
N LEU A 49 13.01 7.16 -13.25
CA LEU A 49 12.85 7.38 -11.81
C LEU A 49 14.19 7.51 -11.09
N HIS A 50 15.18 6.72 -11.49
CA HIS A 50 16.50 6.71 -10.83
C HIS A 50 17.34 7.97 -11.13
N ALA A 51 16.96 8.73 -12.15
CA ALA A 51 17.61 10.01 -12.49
C ALA A 51 16.98 11.20 -11.74
N LEU A 52 15.88 10.99 -11.01
CA LEU A 52 15.16 12.05 -10.31
C LEU A 52 15.68 12.23 -8.89
N HIS A 53 15.66 13.48 -8.41
CA HIS A 53 15.93 13.75 -7.01
C HIS A 53 14.79 13.23 -6.14
N PHE A 54 15.12 12.74 -4.97
CA PHE A 54 14.16 12.28 -3.98
C PHE A 54 13.06 13.32 -3.70
N SER A 55 13.44 14.58 -3.53
CA SER A 55 12.49 15.67 -3.29
C SER A 55 11.48 15.83 -4.42
N THR A 56 11.89 15.63 -5.67
CA THR A 56 11.01 15.71 -6.84
C THR A 56 9.91 14.66 -6.74
N VAL A 57 10.25 13.45 -6.34
CA VAL A 57 9.30 12.34 -6.21
C VAL A 57 8.38 12.57 -5.01
N PHE A 58 8.94 12.85 -3.83
CA PHE A 58 8.17 12.98 -2.59
C PHE A 58 7.27 14.21 -2.56
N LEU A 59 7.74 15.33 -3.12
CA LEU A 59 6.93 16.54 -3.20
C LEU A 59 5.94 16.50 -4.37
N GLY A 60 6.14 15.59 -5.31
CA GLY A 60 5.21 15.29 -6.37
C GLY A 60 5.08 16.32 -7.48
N ASN A 61 5.71 17.47 -7.37
CA ASN A 61 5.55 18.56 -8.31
C ASN A 61 6.86 18.83 -9.06
N PRO A 62 6.80 19.14 -10.35
CA PRO A 62 5.64 19.24 -11.23
C PRO A 62 5.21 17.91 -11.88
N LEU A 63 5.92 16.81 -11.59
CA LEU A 63 5.72 15.53 -12.28
C LEU A 63 4.53 14.71 -11.74
N LYS A 64 3.82 15.21 -10.74
CA LYS A 64 2.60 14.63 -10.19
C LYS A 64 2.74 13.19 -9.69
N PHE A 65 3.87 12.87 -9.06
CA PHE A 65 4.02 11.57 -8.42
C PHE A 65 2.98 11.38 -7.31
N PRO A 66 2.45 10.15 -7.14
CA PRO A 66 1.53 9.88 -6.04
C PRO A 66 2.16 10.16 -4.69
N LYS A 67 1.36 10.62 -3.74
CA LYS A 67 1.83 10.85 -2.37
C LYS A 67 1.94 9.51 -1.64
N TYR A 68 3.00 9.37 -0.84
CA TYR A 68 3.25 8.16 -0.06
C TYR A 68 2.03 7.78 0.80
N GLU A 69 1.46 8.76 1.52
CA GLU A 69 0.29 8.54 2.39
C GLU A 69 -0.92 8.04 1.60
N SER A 70 -1.13 8.56 0.40
CA SER A 70 -2.24 8.12 -0.47
C SER A 70 -2.06 6.67 -0.88
N VAL A 71 -0.84 6.28 -1.24
CA VAL A 71 -0.52 4.91 -1.64
C VAL A 71 -0.74 3.94 -0.47
N VAL A 72 -0.27 4.28 0.72
CA VAL A 72 -0.43 3.45 1.92
C VAL A 72 -1.92 3.29 2.26
N ARG A 73 -2.69 4.36 2.20
CA ARG A 73 -4.13 4.32 2.45
C ARG A 73 -4.83 3.41 1.44
N LEU A 74 -4.49 3.53 0.17
CA LEU A 74 -5.08 2.73 -0.89
C LEU A 74 -4.71 1.24 -0.74
N ARG A 75 -3.49 0.94 -0.31
CA ARG A 75 -3.11 -0.44 0.00
C ARG A 75 -4.05 -1.05 1.05
N ARG A 76 -4.29 -0.33 2.13
CA ARG A 76 -5.18 -0.80 3.20
C ARG A 76 -6.60 -1.03 2.69
N MET A 77 -7.09 -0.13 1.85
CA MET A 77 -8.43 -0.25 1.26
C MET A 77 -8.51 -1.44 0.30
N GLU A 78 -7.51 -1.62 -0.57
CA GLU A 78 -7.48 -2.72 -1.52
C GLU A 78 -7.37 -4.07 -0.82
N GLN A 79 -6.52 -4.18 0.20
CA GLN A 79 -6.36 -5.42 0.96
C GLN A 79 -7.61 -5.79 1.76
N ARG A 80 -8.34 -4.77 2.25
CA ARG A 80 -9.61 -4.99 2.94
C ARG A 80 -10.69 -5.51 2.00
N ALA A 81 -10.76 -4.94 0.79
CA ALA A 81 -11.73 -5.34 -0.22
C ALA A 81 -11.36 -6.67 -0.90
N ASN A 82 -10.07 -7.00 -0.97
CA ASN A 82 -9.54 -8.17 -1.68
C ASN A 82 -8.56 -8.91 -0.77
N PRO A 83 -9.03 -9.85 0.07
CA PRO A 83 -8.15 -10.59 0.98
C PRO A 83 -7.02 -11.35 0.29
N ASP A 84 -7.15 -11.67 -1.00
CA ASP A 84 -6.11 -12.31 -1.79
C ASP A 84 -4.85 -11.44 -1.93
N LEU A 85 -4.97 -10.14 -1.69
CA LEU A 85 -3.87 -9.18 -1.75
C LEU A 85 -3.19 -8.98 -0.39
N LEU A 86 -3.59 -9.72 0.64
CA LEU A 86 -2.89 -9.73 1.91
C LEU A 86 -1.62 -10.57 1.80
N ASP A 87 -0.60 -10.19 2.58
CA ASP A 87 0.56 -11.03 2.74
C ASP A 87 0.17 -12.31 3.48
N PRO A 88 0.39 -13.52 2.91
CA PRO A 88 -0.08 -14.76 3.53
C PRO A 88 0.48 -15.00 4.94
N VAL A 89 1.74 -14.63 5.18
CA VAL A 89 2.37 -14.79 6.50
C VAL A 89 1.75 -13.84 7.51
N ALA A 90 1.61 -12.56 7.16
CA ALA A 90 0.99 -11.57 8.03
C ALA A 90 -0.47 -11.90 8.32
N ALA A 91 -1.21 -12.37 7.31
CA ALA A 91 -2.60 -12.78 7.47
C ALA A 91 -2.73 -13.98 8.41
N ALA A 92 -1.87 -14.98 8.26
CA ALA A 92 -1.85 -16.16 9.12
C ALA A 92 -1.51 -15.80 10.57
N ASN A 93 -0.51 -14.93 10.78
CA ASN A 93 -0.13 -14.45 12.11
C ASN A 93 -1.26 -13.67 12.77
N ARG A 94 -1.96 -12.84 12.03
CA ARG A 94 -3.11 -12.09 12.54
C ARG A 94 -4.25 -13.01 12.95
N ALA A 95 -4.58 -13.99 12.13
CA ALA A 95 -5.60 -14.97 12.43
C ALA A 95 -5.26 -15.80 13.68
N LYS A 96 -3.98 -16.18 13.84
CA LYS A 96 -3.51 -16.88 15.02
C LYS A 96 -3.65 -16.02 16.28
N LYS A 97 -3.26 -14.75 16.22
CA LYS A 97 -3.40 -13.83 17.34
C LYS A 97 -4.86 -13.66 17.75
N GLU A 98 -5.76 -13.53 16.80
CA GLU A 98 -7.19 -13.41 17.08
C GLU A 98 -7.73 -14.66 17.79
N ARG A 99 -7.35 -15.86 17.32
CA ARG A 99 -7.76 -17.11 17.94
C ARG A 99 -7.22 -17.22 19.37
N ASP A 100 -5.95 -16.88 19.57
CA ASP A 100 -5.32 -16.91 20.89
C ASP A 100 -6.00 -15.94 21.86
N MET A 101 -6.36 -14.76 21.40
CA MET A 101 -7.07 -13.76 22.20
C MET A 101 -8.46 -14.24 22.59
N VAL A 102 -9.21 -14.84 21.65
CA VAL A 102 -10.54 -15.38 21.91
C VAL A 102 -10.46 -16.52 22.93
N GLU A 103 -9.47 -17.40 22.81
CA GLU A 103 -9.28 -18.52 23.74
C GLU A 103 -8.91 -18.02 25.14
N LEU A 104 -8.02 -17.04 25.26
CA LEU A 104 -7.68 -16.42 26.55
C LEU A 104 -8.89 -15.78 27.22
N ALA A 105 -9.69 -15.05 26.44
CA ALA A 105 -10.92 -14.44 26.96
C ALA A 105 -11.92 -15.50 27.43
N ARG A 106 -12.04 -16.61 26.70
CA ARG A 106 -12.91 -17.74 27.03
C ARG A 106 -12.50 -18.40 28.35
N ARG A 107 -11.17 -18.50 28.59
CA ARG A 107 -10.63 -19.08 29.82
C ARG A 107 -10.65 -18.12 31.00
N GLY A 108 -11.08 -16.85 30.79
CA GLY A 108 -11.06 -15.82 31.83
C GLY A 108 -9.66 -15.34 32.19
N GLY A 109 -8.66 -15.56 31.33
CA GLY A 109 -7.26 -15.22 31.57
C GLY A 109 -6.87 -13.78 31.30
N LEU A 110 -7.76 -12.98 30.71
CA LEU A 110 -7.49 -11.57 30.45
C LEU A 110 -8.11 -10.70 31.56
N PRO A 111 -7.33 -9.78 32.15
CA PRO A 111 -7.88 -8.81 33.08
C PRO A 111 -8.84 -7.90 32.32
N GLN A 112 -9.98 -7.69 32.89
CA GLN A 112 -10.97 -6.78 32.35
C GLN A 112 -10.70 -5.36 32.76
#